data_1a6fa31c18952573eee3a629f689a116
#
_entry.id   1a6fa31c18952573eee3a629f689a116
#
_cell.length_a   1.000
_cell.length_b   1.000
_cell.length_c   1.000
_cell.angle_alpha   90.00
_cell.angle_beta   90.00
_cell.angle_gamma   90.00
#
_symmetry.space_group_name_H-M   'P 1'
#
loop_
_entity.id
_entity.type
_entity.pdbx_description
1 polymer ?
#
loop_
_entity_poly.entity_id
_entity_poly.type
_entity_poly.pdbx_seq_one_letter_code
_entity_poly.pdbx_strand_id
1 'polypeptide(L)'
;LTSASLASLLQLRGYKVKIRKLDPYLNVDPGTMNPFEHGEVFVTDDGAETDLDLGHYERFTDRPATQEDNITTGQIYKDIIEKERRGEYLGSTVQIIPHVTNHIKKFISNKVPKEDFVICEIGGTVGDIESLPFLEAIRQFSNEEGKNKSLFIHLTLVPYIQASGELKTKPTQHSVKELRSIGIQPNIIICRSEKNIPKEEKRKISLFCNVEPEHVIQSIDVKSIYEVPIKYDEEKLDKKILNIFGLKEKNKANLKIWKDIVTKVSLKRKKVSIAIVGKYVDLKDAYKSLDEALIHGSLN
;
A
#
# COMPACT_ATOMS: atom_id res chain seq x y z
N LEU A 1 3.48 1.74 3.29
CA LEU A 1 3.28 2.47 4.55
C LEU A 1 1.81 2.86 4.79
N THR A 2 1.10 3.38 3.78
CA THR A 2 -0.34 3.72 3.89
C THR A 2 -1.18 2.49 4.20
N SER A 3 -0.99 1.39 3.47
CA SER A 3 -1.69 0.12 3.68
C SER A 3 -1.42 -0.45 5.08
N ALA A 4 -0.16 -0.40 5.53
CA ALA A 4 0.24 -0.83 6.87
C ALA A 4 -0.46 -0.03 7.98
N SER A 5 -0.48 1.31 7.84
CA SER A 5 -1.13 2.21 8.81
C SER A 5 -2.64 1.99 8.86
N LEU A 6 -3.27 1.84 7.70
CA LEU A 6 -4.70 1.54 7.60
C LEU A 6 -5.04 0.18 8.23
N ALA A 7 -4.25 -0.84 7.93
CA ALA A 7 -4.44 -2.17 8.51
C ALA A 7 -4.38 -2.14 10.03
N SER A 8 -3.37 -1.44 10.58
CA SER A 8 -3.24 -1.24 12.03
C SER A 8 -4.46 -0.54 12.63
N LEU A 9 -4.97 0.52 12.00
CA LEU A 9 -6.18 1.20 12.47
C LEU A 9 -7.41 0.29 12.46
N LEU A 10 -7.62 -0.49 11.41
CA LEU A 10 -8.72 -1.45 11.33
C LEU A 10 -8.59 -2.56 12.38
N GLN A 11 -7.36 -3.03 12.66
CA GLN A 11 -7.10 -3.97 13.76
C GLN A 11 -7.47 -3.37 15.11
N LEU A 12 -7.12 -2.11 15.37
CA LEU A 12 -7.51 -1.38 16.59
C LEU A 12 -9.03 -1.21 16.71
N ARG A 13 -9.76 -1.21 15.58
CA ARG A 13 -11.23 -1.27 15.55
C ARG A 13 -11.80 -2.66 15.79
N GLY A 14 -10.96 -3.69 15.94
CA GLY A 14 -11.35 -5.07 16.24
C GLY A 14 -11.57 -5.95 15.01
N TYR A 15 -11.06 -5.55 13.85
CA TYR A 15 -11.15 -6.32 12.62
C TYR A 15 -9.89 -7.14 12.37
N LYS A 16 -10.05 -8.29 11.74
CA LYS A 16 -8.94 -9.11 11.23
C LYS A 16 -8.56 -8.59 9.85
N VAL A 17 -7.30 -8.26 9.66
CA VAL A 17 -6.80 -7.65 8.42
C VAL A 17 -5.62 -8.42 7.89
N LYS A 18 -5.62 -8.70 6.60
CA LYS A 18 -4.49 -9.21 5.84
C LYS A 18 -4.08 -8.17 4.79
N ILE A 19 -2.78 -8.03 4.54
CA ILE A 19 -2.27 -7.15 3.49
C ILE A 19 -1.62 -8.02 2.43
N ARG A 20 -1.78 -7.66 1.16
CA ARG A 20 -1.14 -8.29 0.02
C ARG A 20 -0.49 -7.24 -0.86
N LYS A 21 0.72 -7.54 -1.30
CA LYS A 21 1.47 -6.72 -2.24
C LYS A 21 1.42 -7.35 -3.63
N LEU A 22 1.09 -6.54 -4.62
CA LEU A 22 1.05 -6.91 -6.02
C LEU A 22 2.04 -6.01 -6.76
N ASP A 23 3.15 -6.60 -7.22
CA ASP A 23 4.26 -5.86 -7.83
C ASP A 23 4.28 -6.04 -9.35
N PRO A 24 4.18 -4.96 -10.13
CA PRO A 24 4.03 -5.05 -11.58
C PRO A 24 5.33 -5.32 -12.35
N TYR A 25 6.47 -5.41 -11.69
CA TYR A 25 7.74 -5.69 -12.37
C TYR A 25 7.85 -7.15 -12.83
N LEU A 26 8.67 -7.37 -13.89
CA LEU A 26 8.88 -8.69 -14.51
C LEU A 26 9.86 -9.61 -13.77
N ASN A 27 10.54 -9.13 -12.75
CA ASN A 27 11.37 -9.99 -11.91
C ASN A 27 10.48 -11.02 -11.21
N VAL A 28 10.95 -12.25 -11.13
CA VAL A 28 10.23 -13.34 -10.41
C VAL A 28 10.17 -13.02 -8.92
N ASP A 29 11.25 -12.48 -8.40
CA ASP A 29 11.40 -11.96 -7.04
C ASP A 29 12.43 -10.81 -7.05
N PRO A 30 12.53 -10.01 -5.98
CA PRO A 30 13.47 -8.90 -5.91
C PRO A 30 14.90 -9.32 -5.52
N GLY A 31 15.20 -10.60 -5.32
CA GLY A 31 16.49 -11.08 -4.81
C GLY A 31 17.69 -10.72 -5.68
N THR A 32 17.46 -10.54 -6.98
CA THR A 32 18.51 -10.11 -7.93
C THR A 32 18.45 -8.61 -8.25
N MET A 33 17.53 -7.87 -7.67
CA MET A 33 17.41 -6.45 -7.91
C MET A 33 18.49 -5.65 -7.21
N ASN A 34 18.84 -4.51 -7.80
CA ASN A 34 19.76 -3.58 -7.19
C ASN A 34 19.05 -2.79 -6.07
N PRO A 35 19.52 -2.87 -4.80
CA PRO A 35 18.94 -2.11 -3.70
C PRO A 35 18.91 -0.58 -3.90
N PHE A 36 19.75 -0.03 -4.76
CA PHE A 36 19.69 1.39 -5.12
C PHE A 36 18.43 1.76 -5.90
N GLU A 37 17.80 0.81 -6.57
CA GLU A 37 16.57 1.05 -7.35
C GLU A 37 15.30 0.73 -6.54
N HIS A 38 15.35 -0.31 -5.68
CA HIS A 38 14.17 -0.84 -4.99
C HIS A 38 14.22 -0.81 -3.46
N GLY A 39 15.36 -0.42 -2.87
CA GLY A 39 15.58 -0.55 -1.44
C GLY A 39 15.95 -1.98 -1.04
N GLU A 40 15.75 -2.34 0.25
CA GLU A 40 16.11 -3.68 0.73
C GLU A 40 15.24 -4.77 0.11
N VAL A 41 15.81 -5.94 -0.04
CA VAL A 41 15.07 -7.18 -0.24
C VAL A 41 14.64 -7.69 1.13
N PHE A 42 13.35 -7.64 1.42
CA PHE A 42 12.80 -8.15 2.66
C PHE A 42 12.55 -9.65 2.53
N VAL A 43 13.08 -10.43 3.47
CA VAL A 43 12.91 -11.88 3.49
C VAL A 43 11.94 -12.27 4.59
N THR A 44 10.86 -12.95 4.21
CA THR A 44 9.85 -13.46 5.15
C THR A 44 10.36 -14.66 5.93
N ASP A 45 9.72 -15.01 7.04
CA ASP A 45 10.10 -16.18 7.86
C ASP A 45 10.04 -17.49 7.08
N ASP A 46 9.18 -17.59 6.06
CA ASP A 46 9.09 -18.77 5.17
C ASP A 46 10.00 -18.69 3.94
N GLY A 47 10.94 -17.72 3.93
CA GLY A 47 12.04 -17.63 2.97
C GLY A 47 11.69 -16.95 1.65
N ALA A 48 10.56 -16.27 1.53
CA ALA A 48 10.26 -15.49 0.33
C ALA A 48 11.07 -14.18 0.31
N GLU A 49 11.71 -13.90 -0.82
CA GLU A 49 12.34 -12.62 -1.11
C GLU A 49 11.26 -11.67 -1.65
N THR A 50 11.07 -10.52 -1.00
CA THR A 50 9.96 -9.62 -1.27
C THR A 50 10.40 -8.15 -1.25
N ASP A 51 9.51 -7.27 -1.67
CA ASP A 51 9.67 -5.82 -1.54
C ASP A 51 9.72 -5.39 -0.07
N LEU A 52 10.44 -4.31 0.21
CA LEU A 52 10.59 -3.71 1.56
C LEU A 52 9.26 -3.35 2.23
N ASP A 53 8.20 -3.21 1.46
CA ASP A 53 6.86 -2.90 1.99
C ASP A 53 6.33 -3.97 2.95
N LEU A 54 6.69 -5.24 2.74
CA LEU A 54 6.27 -6.31 3.64
C LEU A 54 6.84 -6.12 5.05
N GLY A 55 8.04 -5.60 5.17
CA GLY A 55 8.61 -5.20 6.45
C GLY A 55 7.79 -4.09 7.16
N HIS A 56 7.22 -3.15 6.40
CA HIS A 56 6.28 -2.19 6.97
C HIS A 56 4.97 -2.85 7.42
N TYR A 57 4.47 -3.83 6.65
CA TYR A 57 3.25 -4.54 7.03
C TYR A 57 3.43 -5.24 8.37
N GLU A 58 4.51 -6.00 8.54
CA GLU A 58 4.82 -6.67 9.81
C GLU A 58 4.96 -5.68 10.97
N ARG A 59 5.78 -4.63 10.80
CA ARG A 59 6.03 -3.64 11.87
C ARG A 59 4.78 -2.93 12.36
N PHE A 60 3.78 -2.74 11.49
CA PHE A 60 2.56 -1.99 11.83
C PHE A 60 1.40 -2.87 12.27
N THR A 61 1.38 -4.14 11.87
CA THR A 61 0.26 -5.05 12.16
C THR A 61 0.58 -6.13 13.18
N ASP A 62 1.87 -6.28 13.54
CA ASP A 62 2.37 -7.36 14.41
C ASP A 62 1.95 -8.76 13.89
N ARG A 63 1.92 -8.91 12.56
CA ARG A 63 1.61 -10.17 11.87
C ARG A 63 2.70 -10.48 10.88
N PRO A 64 3.29 -11.68 10.93
CA PRO A 64 4.30 -12.08 9.96
C PRO A 64 3.70 -12.15 8.56
N ALA A 65 4.43 -11.64 7.60
CA ALA A 65 4.15 -11.82 6.18
C ALA A 65 4.69 -13.16 5.71
N THR A 66 4.11 -13.67 4.65
CA THR A 66 4.47 -14.94 4.04
C THR A 66 4.61 -14.79 2.53
N GLN A 67 5.17 -15.80 1.85
CA GLN A 67 5.21 -15.82 0.39
C GLN A 67 3.82 -15.71 -0.28
N GLU A 68 2.74 -15.97 0.47
CA GLU A 68 1.36 -15.79 -0.03
C GLU A 68 0.90 -14.33 0.00
N ASP A 69 1.69 -13.43 0.55
CA ASP A 69 1.33 -12.02 0.72
C ASP A 69 1.97 -11.10 -0.33
N ASN A 70 2.83 -11.66 -1.19
CA ASN A 70 3.43 -10.95 -2.32
C ASN A 70 3.31 -11.75 -3.62
N ILE A 71 3.04 -11.07 -4.72
CA ILE A 71 3.10 -11.64 -6.07
C ILE A 71 3.66 -10.61 -7.05
N THR A 72 4.51 -11.08 -7.97
CA THR A 72 5.08 -10.25 -9.04
C THR A 72 4.48 -10.63 -10.39
N THR A 73 4.55 -9.72 -11.37
CA THR A 73 4.22 -10.06 -12.77
C THR A 73 5.07 -11.22 -13.26
N GLY A 74 6.37 -11.26 -12.89
CA GLY A 74 7.27 -12.33 -13.27
C GLY A 74 6.82 -13.71 -12.77
N GLN A 75 6.38 -13.81 -11.51
CA GLN A 75 5.82 -15.05 -10.95
C GLN A 75 4.56 -15.49 -11.71
N ILE A 76 3.65 -14.54 -11.98
CA ILE A 76 2.40 -14.82 -12.69
C ILE A 76 2.68 -15.36 -14.10
N TYR A 77 3.53 -14.69 -14.85
CA TYR A 77 3.85 -15.08 -16.22
C TYR A 77 4.61 -16.40 -16.27
N LYS A 78 5.56 -16.61 -15.35
CA LYS A 78 6.28 -17.89 -15.22
C LYS A 78 5.29 -19.05 -15.03
N ASP A 79 4.38 -18.93 -14.05
CA ASP A 79 3.38 -19.98 -13.76
C ASP A 79 2.47 -20.25 -14.97
N ILE A 80 2.00 -19.20 -15.64
CA ILE A 80 1.13 -19.31 -16.83
C ILE A 80 1.88 -19.97 -17.99
N ILE A 81 3.11 -19.57 -18.26
CA ILE A 81 3.93 -20.15 -19.34
C ILE A 81 4.25 -21.62 -19.06
N GLU A 82 4.60 -21.96 -17.81
CA GLU A 82 4.85 -23.34 -17.42
C GLU A 82 3.60 -24.22 -17.59
N LYS A 83 2.42 -23.73 -17.23
CA LYS A 83 1.14 -24.42 -17.46
C LYS A 83 0.82 -24.60 -18.94
N GLU A 84 1.08 -23.58 -19.74
CA GLU A 84 0.93 -23.67 -21.20
C GLU A 84 1.81 -24.76 -21.77
N ARG A 85 3.11 -24.78 -21.39
CA ARG A 85 4.06 -25.80 -21.87
C ARG A 85 3.71 -27.21 -21.42
N ARG A 86 3.04 -27.39 -20.29
CA ARG A 86 2.49 -28.69 -19.86
C ARG A 86 1.16 -29.06 -20.50
N GLY A 87 0.59 -28.19 -21.35
CA GLY A 87 -0.69 -28.43 -22.04
C GLY A 87 -1.95 -28.27 -21.17
N GLU A 88 -1.84 -27.63 -20.03
CA GLU A 88 -2.96 -27.46 -19.10
C GLU A 88 -4.10 -26.59 -19.65
N TYR A 89 -3.83 -25.81 -20.68
CA TYR A 89 -4.86 -24.98 -21.36
C TYR A 89 -5.53 -25.67 -22.55
N LEU A 90 -5.24 -26.97 -22.80
CA LEU A 90 -5.92 -27.81 -23.81
C LEU A 90 -5.99 -27.18 -25.21
N GLY A 91 -4.96 -26.47 -25.64
CA GLY A 91 -4.86 -25.83 -26.94
C GLY A 91 -5.56 -24.47 -27.06
N SER A 92 -6.07 -23.93 -25.96
CA SER A 92 -6.64 -22.58 -25.94
C SER A 92 -5.55 -21.52 -26.15
N THR A 93 -5.91 -20.43 -26.82
CA THR A 93 -5.03 -19.24 -26.89
C THR A 93 -4.92 -18.59 -25.50
N VAL A 94 -3.72 -18.54 -24.95
CA VAL A 94 -3.46 -17.93 -23.64
C VAL A 94 -3.23 -16.43 -23.81
N GLN A 95 -4.00 -15.62 -23.09
CA GLN A 95 -4.04 -14.15 -23.22
C GLN A 95 -3.99 -13.49 -21.82
N ILE A 96 -3.71 -12.19 -21.78
CA ILE A 96 -3.76 -11.41 -20.54
C ILE A 96 -5.16 -11.55 -19.91
N ILE A 97 -6.20 -11.33 -20.70
CA ILE A 97 -7.60 -11.58 -20.32
C ILE A 97 -8.06 -12.86 -21.04
N PRO A 98 -8.50 -13.90 -20.34
CA PRO A 98 -8.73 -13.97 -18.89
C PRO A 98 -7.60 -14.59 -18.06
N HIS A 99 -6.52 -15.11 -18.66
CA HIS A 99 -5.61 -16.02 -17.96
C HIS A 99 -4.77 -15.31 -16.86
N VAL A 100 -4.15 -14.17 -17.20
CA VAL A 100 -3.37 -13.38 -16.24
C VAL A 100 -4.31 -12.74 -15.20
N THR A 101 -5.42 -12.15 -15.64
CA THR A 101 -6.38 -11.53 -14.73
C THR A 101 -7.01 -12.53 -13.78
N ASN A 102 -7.33 -13.75 -14.23
CA ASN A 102 -7.85 -14.82 -13.35
C ASN A 102 -6.79 -15.29 -12.35
N HIS A 103 -5.51 -15.35 -12.74
CA HIS A 103 -4.43 -15.69 -11.80
C HIS A 103 -4.32 -14.64 -10.69
N ILE A 104 -4.36 -13.36 -11.04
CA ILE A 104 -4.35 -12.25 -10.07
C ILE A 104 -5.57 -12.31 -9.15
N LYS A 105 -6.79 -12.47 -9.70
CA LYS A 105 -8.02 -12.59 -8.89
C LYS A 105 -7.96 -13.77 -7.93
N LYS A 106 -7.44 -14.92 -8.38
CA LYS A 106 -7.22 -16.09 -7.52
C LYS A 106 -6.25 -15.78 -6.39
N PHE A 107 -5.14 -15.08 -6.67
CA PHE A 107 -4.21 -14.65 -5.63
C PHE A 107 -4.90 -13.76 -4.59
N ILE A 108 -5.70 -12.78 -5.02
CA ILE A 108 -6.43 -11.87 -4.11
C ILE A 108 -7.35 -12.63 -3.16
N SER A 109 -8.05 -13.67 -3.63
CA SER A 109 -9.05 -14.41 -2.86
C SER A 109 -8.51 -15.65 -2.13
N ASN A 110 -7.26 -16.09 -2.42
CA ASN A 110 -6.73 -17.33 -1.88
C ASN A 110 -6.49 -17.23 -0.36
N LYS A 111 -6.90 -18.27 0.39
CA LYS A 111 -6.63 -18.44 1.83
C LYS A 111 -6.97 -17.23 2.73
N VAL A 112 -8.07 -16.52 2.42
CA VAL A 112 -8.55 -15.36 3.21
C VAL A 112 -9.89 -15.57 3.94
N PRO A 113 -10.42 -16.79 4.12
CA PRO A 113 -11.79 -16.99 4.64
C PRO A 113 -11.99 -16.58 6.10
N LYS A 114 -10.91 -16.27 6.82
CA LYS A 114 -10.95 -15.88 8.24
C LYS A 114 -10.71 -14.40 8.47
N GLU A 115 -10.44 -13.63 7.42
CA GLU A 115 -10.14 -12.21 7.51
C GLU A 115 -11.41 -11.38 7.26
N ASP A 116 -11.54 -10.27 8.00
CA ASP A 116 -12.63 -9.32 7.79
C ASP A 116 -12.30 -8.38 6.61
N PHE A 117 -11.01 -8.05 6.46
CA PHE A 117 -10.47 -7.19 5.38
C PHE A 117 -9.23 -7.79 4.74
N VAL A 118 -9.14 -7.67 3.43
CA VAL A 118 -7.91 -7.88 2.66
C VAL A 118 -7.54 -6.57 1.98
N ILE A 119 -6.40 -6.01 2.33
CA ILE A 119 -5.86 -4.81 1.70
C ILE A 119 -4.88 -5.25 0.63
N CYS A 120 -5.22 -4.99 -0.64
CA CYS A 120 -4.32 -5.25 -1.76
C CYS A 120 -3.63 -3.94 -2.16
N GLU A 121 -2.32 -3.87 -1.95
CA GLU A 121 -1.50 -2.76 -2.42
C GLU A 121 -0.92 -3.10 -3.77
N ILE A 122 -1.25 -2.28 -4.77
CA ILE A 122 -0.72 -2.42 -6.12
C ILE A 122 0.45 -1.46 -6.28
N GLY A 123 1.62 -2.02 -6.59
CA GLY A 123 2.83 -1.26 -6.87
C GLY A 123 2.76 -0.50 -8.20
N GLY A 124 3.72 0.39 -8.40
CA GLY A 124 3.81 1.21 -9.60
C GLY A 124 2.87 2.42 -9.61
N THR A 125 2.85 3.11 -10.72
CA THR A 125 2.06 4.32 -10.93
C THR A 125 0.88 4.02 -11.84
N VAL A 126 -0.29 4.58 -11.55
CA VAL A 126 -1.44 4.48 -12.46
C VAL A 126 -1.10 5.17 -13.78
N GLY A 127 -1.25 4.42 -14.87
CA GLY A 127 -0.84 4.83 -16.22
C GLY A 127 0.38 4.08 -16.75
N ASP A 128 1.14 3.41 -15.88
CA ASP A 128 2.24 2.56 -16.29
C ASP A 128 1.71 1.28 -16.97
N ILE A 129 2.34 0.89 -18.07
CA ILE A 129 1.92 -0.24 -18.90
C ILE A 129 1.92 -1.55 -18.10
N GLU A 130 2.93 -1.75 -17.29
CA GLU A 130 3.11 -2.95 -16.47
C GLU A 130 2.05 -3.14 -15.39
N SER A 131 1.40 -2.07 -14.95
CA SER A 131 0.34 -2.11 -13.94
C SER A 131 -1.03 -2.49 -14.50
N LEU A 132 -1.24 -2.35 -15.82
CA LEU A 132 -2.54 -2.55 -16.46
C LEU A 132 -3.18 -3.92 -16.19
N PRO A 133 -2.48 -5.07 -16.21
CA PRO A 133 -3.09 -6.36 -15.90
C PRO A 133 -3.63 -6.44 -14.47
N PHE A 134 -2.94 -5.82 -13.51
CA PHE A 134 -3.41 -5.76 -12.12
C PHE A 134 -4.64 -4.87 -11.98
N LEU A 135 -4.62 -3.69 -12.59
CA LEU A 135 -5.75 -2.76 -12.56
C LEU A 135 -6.99 -3.37 -13.21
N GLU A 136 -6.82 -4.05 -14.36
CA GLU A 136 -7.92 -4.77 -15.01
C GLU A 136 -8.44 -5.93 -14.13
N ALA A 137 -7.55 -6.68 -13.49
CA ALA A 137 -7.95 -7.79 -12.62
C ALA A 137 -8.76 -7.30 -11.40
N ILE A 138 -8.35 -6.22 -10.73
CA ILE A 138 -9.10 -5.68 -9.58
C ILE A 138 -10.43 -5.06 -10.00
N ARG A 139 -10.49 -4.44 -11.20
CA ARG A 139 -11.74 -3.94 -11.77
C ARG A 139 -12.73 -5.09 -11.99
N GLN A 140 -12.28 -6.18 -12.62
CA GLN A 140 -13.08 -7.39 -12.82
C GLN A 140 -13.51 -8.00 -11.49
N PHE A 141 -12.57 -8.18 -10.56
CA PHE A 141 -12.83 -8.73 -9.23
C PHE A 141 -13.89 -7.95 -8.47
N SER A 142 -13.79 -6.61 -8.50
CA SER A 142 -14.79 -5.74 -7.86
C SER A 142 -16.19 -5.92 -8.45
N ASN A 143 -16.29 -6.09 -9.78
CA ASN A 143 -17.57 -6.31 -10.44
C ASN A 143 -18.15 -7.70 -10.13
N GLU A 144 -17.30 -8.72 -10.05
CA GLU A 144 -17.70 -10.11 -9.78
C GLU A 144 -18.16 -10.29 -8.32
N GLU A 145 -17.46 -9.69 -7.36
CA GLU A 145 -17.84 -9.75 -5.95
C GLU A 145 -19.10 -8.94 -5.62
N GLY A 146 -19.40 -7.94 -6.44
CA GLY A 146 -20.57 -7.08 -6.32
C GLY A 146 -20.37 -5.83 -5.48
N LYS A 147 -21.36 -4.96 -5.53
CA LYS A 147 -21.35 -3.66 -4.85
C LYS A 147 -21.14 -3.82 -3.35
N ASN A 148 -20.36 -2.92 -2.76
CA ASN A 148 -20.07 -2.85 -1.33
C ASN A 148 -19.17 -3.95 -0.76
N LYS A 149 -18.53 -4.78 -1.59
CA LYS A 149 -17.53 -5.75 -1.13
C LYS A 149 -16.08 -5.33 -1.41
N SER A 150 -15.90 -4.33 -2.23
CA SER A 150 -14.58 -3.74 -2.53
C SER A 150 -14.63 -2.22 -2.48
N LEU A 151 -13.49 -1.61 -2.20
CA LEU A 151 -13.31 -0.18 -2.09
C LEU A 151 -11.96 0.19 -2.69
N PHE A 152 -11.93 1.22 -3.52
CA PHE A 152 -10.72 1.71 -4.15
C PHE A 152 -10.22 2.96 -3.45
N ILE A 153 -9.00 2.88 -2.93
CA ILE A 153 -8.25 4.00 -2.36
C ILE A 153 -7.15 4.36 -3.33
N HIS A 154 -7.14 5.61 -3.80
CA HIS A 154 -6.11 6.09 -4.71
C HIS A 154 -5.16 7.03 -3.99
N LEU A 155 -3.87 6.69 -4.04
CA LEU A 155 -2.81 7.49 -3.44
C LEU A 155 -2.25 8.45 -4.47
N THR A 156 -2.21 9.75 -4.15
CA THR A 156 -1.77 10.80 -5.08
C THR A 156 -0.82 11.78 -4.41
N LEU A 157 -0.17 12.61 -5.23
CA LEU A 157 0.71 13.68 -4.79
C LEU A 157 0.07 15.04 -5.06
N VAL A 158 0.05 15.90 -4.03
CA VAL A 158 -0.29 17.33 -4.13
C VAL A 158 0.97 18.13 -3.81
N PRO A 159 1.81 18.41 -4.81
CA PRO A 159 3.09 19.08 -4.58
C PRO A 159 2.89 20.54 -4.19
N TYR A 160 3.76 21.01 -3.30
CA TYR A 160 3.91 22.43 -2.98
C TYR A 160 5.02 23.05 -3.82
N ILE A 161 4.70 24.07 -4.59
CA ILE A 161 5.68 24.77 -5.42
C ILE A 161 6.20 25.98 -4.64
N GLN A 162 7.41 25.86 -4.12
CA GLN A 162 8.02 26.92 -3.30
C GLN A 162 8.10 28.28 -4.01
N ALA A 163 8.42 28.29 -5.31
CA ALA A 163 8.55 29.50 -6.10
C ALA A 163 7.25 30.32 -6.21
N SER A 164 6.11 29.64 -6.27
CA SER A 164 4.77 30.30 -6.35
C SER A 164 4.05 30.32 -5.02
N GLY A 165 4.54 29.63 -4.01
CA GLY A 165 3.91 29.55 -2.69
C GLY A 165 2.57 28.80 -2.66
N GLU A 166 2.30 27.91 -3.61
CA GLU A 166 1.00 27.27 -3.78
C GLU A 166 1.06 25.74 -3.92
N LEU A 167 -0.04 25.08 -3.56
CA LEU A 167 -0.27 23.66 -3.79
C LEU A 167 -0.85 23.45 -5.20
N LYS A 168 -0.40 22.41 -5.87
CA LYS A 168 -0.89 22.04 -7.21
C LYS A 168 -1.73 20.77 -7.15
N THR A 169 -3.03 20.90 -7.43
CA THR A 169 -3.98 19.79 -7.45
C THR A 169 -4.06 19.07 -8.81
N LYS A 170 -3.49 19.64 -9.87
CA LYS A 170 -3.55 19.06 -11.23
C LYS A 170 -2.93 17.66 -11.33
N PRO A 171 -1.78 17.33 -10.71
CA PRO A 171 -1.25 15.97 -10.74
C PRO A 171 -2.24 14.94 -10.22
N THR A 172 -2.90 15.22 -9.07
CA THR A 172 -3.96 14.38 -8.52
C THR A 172 -5.13 14.21 -9.49
N GLN A 173 -5.61 15.31 -10.10
CA GLN A 173 -6.71 15.26 -11.06
C GLN A 173 -6.38 14.40 -12.28
N HIS A 174 -5.15 14.50 -12.81
CA HIS A 174 -4.69 13.70 -13.95
C HIS A 174 -4.57 12.22 -13.58
N SER A 175 -3.98 11.91 -12.42
CA SER A 175 -3.84 10.54 -11.94
C SER A 175 -5.21 9.86 -11.76
N VAL A 176 -6.18 10.55 -11.17
CA VAL A 176 -7.55 10.04 -11.03
C VAL A 176 -8.25 9.89 -12.39
N LYS A 177 -8.03 10.84 -13.33
CA LYS A 177 -8.56 10.73 -14.68
C LYS A 177 -8.04 9.47 -15.36
N GLU A 178 -6.76 9.17 -15.23
CA GLU A 178 -6.15 7.96 -15.79
C GLU A 178 -6.76 6.69 -15.19
N LEU A 179 -6.89 6.62 -13.85
CA LEU A 179 -7.53 5.50 -13.17
C LEU A 179 -8.99 5.30 -13.65
N ARG A 180 -9.73 6.38 -13.85
CA ARG A 180 -11.11 6.33 -14.36
C ARG A 180 -11.19 5.87 -15.81
N SER A 181 -10.17 6.16 -16.63
CA SER A 181 -10.14 5.66 -18.04
C SER A 181 -10.05 4.14 -18.12
N ILE A 182 -9.51 3.49 -17.08
CA ILE A 182 -9.46 2.03 -16.92
C ILE A 182 -10.80 1.46 -16.39
N GLY A 183 -11.73 2.33 -15.98
CA GLY A 183 -13.03 1.94 -15.43
C GLY A 183 -13.07 1.80 -13.92
N ILE A 184 -12.10 2.36 -13.20
CA ILE A 184 -12.05 2.36 -11.73
C ILE A 184 -12.33 3.76 -11.20
N GLN A 185 -13.42 3.93 -10.45
CA GLN A 185 -13.72 5.14 -9.70
C GLN A 185 -13.19 4.98 -8.27
N PRO A 186 -12.24 5.81 -7.81
CA PRO A 186 -11.81 5.75 -6.41
C PRO A 186 -12.94 6.19 -5.48
N ASN A 187 -13.07 5.51 -4.33
CA ASN A 187 -13.98 5.90 -3.26
C ASN A 187 -13.32 6.92 -2.31
N ILE A 188 -12.03 6.77 -2.11
CA ILE A 188 -11.22 7.63 -1.26
C ILE A 188 -9.96 8.03 -2.03
N ILE A 189 -9.56 9.29 -1.90
CA ILE A 189 -8.28 9.79 -2.42
C ILE A 189 -7.44 10.21 -1.22
N ILE A 190 -6.23 9.64 -1.12
CA ILE A 190 -5.23 10.05 -0.14
C ILE A 190 -4.21 10.93 -0.84
N CYS A 191 -4.14 12.18 -0.43
CA CYS A 191 -3.29 13.21 -1.02
C CYS A 191 -2.04 13.39 -0.15
N ARG A 192 -0.89 12.87 -0.59
CA ARG A 192 0.39 13.17 0.04
C ARG A 192 0.78 14.62 -0.25
N SER A 193 1.23 15.35 0.76
CA SER A 193 1.68 16.74 0.63
C SER A 193 2.65 17.11 1.74
N GLU A 194 3.60 18.00 1.45
CA GLU A 194 4.47 18.61 2.45
C GLU A 194 3.74 19.63 3.34
N LYS A 195 2.65 20.19 2.84
CA LYS A 195 1.88 21.25 3.49
C LYS A 195 0.44 20.83 3.72
N ASN A 196 -0.19 21.45 4.71
CA ASN A 196 -1.62 21.28 4.96
C ASN A 196 -2.43 21.66 3.72
N ILE A 197 -3.37 20.83 3.31
CA ILE A 197 -4.21 21.05 2.13
C ILE A 197 -5.46 21.84 2.59
N PRO A 198 -5.64 23.10 2.13
CA PRO A 198 -6.81 23.91 2.48
C PRO A 198 -8.12 23.25 2.08
N LYS A 199 -9.21 23.58 2.80
CA LYS A 199 -10.56 23.06 2.50
C LYS A 199 -10.99 23.32 1.06
N GLU A 200 -10.65 24.47 0.50
CA GLU A 200 -10.98 24.83 -0.88
C GLU A 200 -10.30 23.92 -1.88
N GLU A 201 -9.01 23.59 -1.66
CA GLU A 201 -8.29 22.66 -2.53
C GLU A 201 -8.80 21.22 -2.38
N LYS A 202 -9.19 20.78 -1.17
CA LYS A 202 -9.89 19.50 -0.97
C LYS A 202 -11.22 19.46 -1.74
N ARG A 203 -12.02 20.53 -1.71
CA ARG A 203 -13.27 20.63 -2.48
C ARG A 203 -13.03 20.59 -3.98
N LYS A 204 -11.99 21.27 -4.45
CA LYS A 204 -11.59 21.26 -5.86
C LYS A 204 -11.19 19.84 -6.31
N ILE A 205 -10.35 19.14 -5.52
CA ILE A 205 -10.02 17.74 -5.79
C ILE A 205 -11.29 16.88 -5.83
N SER A 206 -12.16 17.00 -4.83
CA SER A 206 -13.44 16.30 -4.74
C SER A 206 -14.27 16.48 -6.03
N LEU A 207 -14.46 17.71 -6.47
CA LEU A 207 -15.24 18.02 -7.66
C LEU A 207 -14.67 17.40 -8.93
N PHE A 208 -13.34 17.56 -9.17
CA PHE A 208 -12.72 17.06 -10.40
C PHE A 208 -12.53 15.54 -10.41
N CYS A 209 -12.41 14.93 -9.24
CA CYS A 209 -12.17 13.51 -9.09
C CYS A 209 -13.45 12.69 -8.83
N ASN A 210 -14.61 13.36 -8.71
CA ASN A 210 -15.90 12.74 -8.44
C ASN A 210 -15.90 11.86 -7.18
N VAL A 211 -15.42 12.43 -6.06
CA VAL A 211 -15.47 11.83 -4.73
C VAL A 211 -16.08 12.82 -3.75
N GLU A 212 -16.66 12.32 -2.66
CA GLU A 212 -17.17 13.20 -1.61
C GLU A 212 -16.04 14.03 -0.99
N PRO A 213 -16.27 15.31 -0.63
CA PRO A 213 -15.23 16.17 -0.04
C PRO A 213 -14.57 15.57 1.21
N GLU A 214 -15.33 14.84 2.01
CA GLU A 214 -14.85 14.15 3.20
C GLU A 214 -13.97 12.93 2.90
N HIS A 215 -14.02 12.39 1.68
CA HIS A 215 -13.19 11.28 1.22
C HIS A 215 -11.88 11.74 0.58
N VAL A 216 -11.61 13.04 0.55
CA VAL A 216 -10.30 13.60 0.22
C VAL A 216 -9.47 13.72 1.49
N ILE A 217 -8.61 12.74 1.72
CA ILE A 217 -7.78 12.59 2.92
C ILE A 217 -6.41 13.23 2.66
N GLN A 218 -5.95 14.06 3.56
CA GLN A 218 -4.55 14.51 3.48
C GLN A 218 -3.60 13.55 4.19
N SER A 219 -2.44 13.35 3.60
CA SER A 219 -1.31 12.63 4.17
C SER A 219 -0.11 13.56 4.17
N ILE A 220 0.09 14.26 5.28
CA ILE A 220 1.18 15.23 5.41
C ILE A 220 2.46 14.47 5.76
N ASP A 221 3.58 14.90 5.18
CA ASP A 221 4.89 14.36 5.52
C ASP A 221 5.18 14.55 7.02
N VAL A 222 5.59 13.48 7.66
CA VAL A 222 5.83 13.40 9.11
C VAL A 222 7.31 13.15 9.41
N LYS A 223 7.74 13.42 10.63
CA LYS A 223 9.13 13.19 11.06
C LYS A 223 9.44 11.72 11.33
N SER A 224 8.45 10.98 11.76
CA SER A 224 8.54 9.54 12.02
C SER A 224 7.40 8.81 11.34
N ILE A 225 7.70 7.70 10.69
CA ILE A 225 6.67 6.84 10.03
C ILE A 225 5.59 6.40 11.02
N TYR A 226 5.91 6.31 12.31
CA TYR A 226 4.98 5.91 13.39
C TYR A 226 3.94 6.98 13.74
N GLU A 227 4.05 8.20 13.19
CA GLU A 227 3.02 9.22 13.29
C GLU A 227 1.86 9.00 12.30
N VAL A 228 2.10 8.24 11.21
CA VAL A 228 1.11 8.08 10.11
C VAL A 228 -0.22 7.48 10.58
N PRO A 229 -0.26 6.42 11.42
CA PRO A 229 -1.53 5.91 11.96
C PRO A 229 -2.31 6.97 12.75
N ILE A 230 -1.60 7.81 13.52
CA ILE A 230 -2.22 8.89 14.30
C ILE A 230 -2.84 9.92 13.36
N LYS A 231 -2.11 10.32 12.30
CA LYS A 231 -2.61 11.27 11.29
C LYS A 231 -3.82 10.74 10.54
N TYR A 232 -3.86 9.47 10.21
CA TYR A 232 -5.01 8.86 9.56
C TYR A 232 -6.22 8.69 10.49
N ASP A 233 -6.02 8.46 11.78
CA ASP A 233 -7.13 8.50 12.76
C ASP A 233 -7.69 9.94 12.92
N GLU A 234 -6.82 10.97 12.94
CA GLU A 234 -7.25 12.39 12.94
C GLU A 234 -8.14 12.71 11.71
N GLU A 235 -7.78 12.20 10.53
CA GLU A 235 -8.59 12.30 9.28
C GLU A 235 -9.78 11.31 9.26
N LYS A 236 -9.92 10.44 10.27
CA LYS A 236 -10.99 9.42 10.40
C LYS A 236 -11.04 8.45 9.21
N LEU A 237 -9.88 8.11 8.65
CA LEU A 237 -9.79 7.27 7.45
C LEU A 237 -10.46 5.90 7.65
N ASP A 238 -10.15 5.21 8.74
CA ASP A 238 -10.71 3.92 9.11
C ASP A 238 -12.24 3.97 9.27
N LYS A 239 -12.77 5.02 9.93
CA LYS A 239 -14.21 5.21 10.10
C LYS A 239 -14.93 5.43 8.79
N LYS A 240 -14.34 6.22 7.88
CA LYS A 240 -14.90 6.45 6.54
C LYS A 240 -14.98 5.15 5.75
N ILE A 241 -13.94 4.32 5.82
CA ILE A 241 -13.94 2.99 5.20
C ILE A 241 -15.04 2.11 5.78
N LEU A 242 -15.16 2.03 7.12
CA LEU A 242 -16.22 1.27 7.76
C LEU A 242 -17.62 1.77 7.33
N ASN A 243 -17.81 3.09 7.27
CA ASN A 243 -19.07 3.68 6.82
C ASN A 243 -19.42 3.32 5.38
N ILE A 244 -18.43 3.35 4.45
CA ILE A 244 -18.66 2.96 3.05
C ILE A 244 -19.10 1.50 2.96
N PHE A 245 -18.53 0.61 3.77
CA PHE A 245 -18.94 -0.80 3.84
C PHE A 245 -20.21 -1.04 4.68
N GLY A 246 -20.78 -0.01 5.32
CA GLY A 246 -21.92 -0.17 6.23
C GLY A 246 -21.57 -0.91 7.52
N LEU A 247 -20.31 -0.93 7.92
CA LEU A 247 -19.81 -1.62 9.10
C LEU A 247 -19.73 -0.69 10.31
N LYS A 248 -19.87 -1.27 11.51
CA LYS A 248 -19.73 -0.52 12.77
C LYS A 248 -18.37 -0.74 13.40
N GLU A 249 -17.88 0.25 14.13
CA GLU A 249 -16.70 0.07 14.98
C GLU A 249 -16.99 -1.02 16.03
N LYS A 250 -16.19 -2.10 16.06
CA LYS A 250 -16.27 -3.14 17.12
C LYS A 250 -15.64 -2.62 18.42
N ASN A 251 -14.56 -1.84 18.30
CA ASN A 251 -13.80 -1.25 19.41
C ASN A 251 -13.49 0.23 19.15
N LYS A 252 -13.25 1.00 20.23
CA LYS A 252 -12.59 2.30 20.09
C LYS A 252 -11.11 2.07 19.81
N ALA A 253 -10.55 2.72 18.77
CA ALA A 253 -9.13 2.62 18.49
C ALA A 253 -8.32 3.19 19.67
N ASN A 254 -7.44 2.36 20.21
CA ASN A 254 -6.51 2.79 21.26
C ASN A 254 -5.13 3.09 20.63
N LEU A 255 -4.88 4.34 20.34
CA LEU A 255 -3.62 4.80 19.74
C LEU A 255 -2.49 5.00 20.75
N LYS A 256 -2.65 4.55 21.99
CA LYS A 256 -1.64 4.76 23.04
C LYS A 256 -0.26 4.23 22.61
N ILE A 257 -0.22 3.03 22.05
CA ILE A 257 1.02 2.42 21.55
C ILE A 257 1.75 3.35 20.56
N TRP A 258 1.04 3.86 19.55
CA TRP A 258 1.61 4.76 18.53
C TRP A 258 2.09 6.08 19.15
N LYS A 259 1.30 6.67 20.05
CA LYS A 259 1.66 7.90 20.75
C LYS A 259 2.88 7.71 21.66
N ASP A 260 2.97 6.58 22.34
CA ASP A 260 4.11 6.25 23.22
C ASP A 260 5.39 6.07 22.38
N ILE A 261 5.32 5.37 21.23
CA ILE A 261 6.45 5.22 20.31
C ILE A 261 6.90 6.59 19.78
N VAL A 262 5.99 7.40 19.28
CA VAL A 262 6.30 8.75 18.76
C VAL A 262 6.93 9.63 19.84
N THR A 263 6.40 9.57 21.06
CA THR A 263 6.96 10.28 22.20
C THR A 263 8.38 9.82 22.49
N LYS A 264 8.61 8.50 22.57
CA LYS A 264 9.93 7.92 22.84
C LYS A 264 10.95 8.28 21.73
N VAL A 265 10.55 8.23 20.45
CA VAL A 265 11.41 8.62 19.32
C VAL A 265 11.77 10.11 19.36
N SER A 266 10.86 10.95 19.87
CA SER A 266 11.05 12.41 19.92
C SER A 266 11.89 12.88 21.12
N LEU A 267 12.10 12.03 22.12
CA LEU A 267 12.86 12.39 23.31
C LEU A 267 14.35 12.60 22.99
N LYS A 268 14.93 13.67 23.54
CA LYS A 268 16.39 13.87 23.51
C LYS A 268 17.04 12.86 24.46
N ARG A 269 17.76 11.89 23.93
CA ARG A 269 18.49 10.86 24.67
C ARG A 269 20.00 10.95 24.39
N LYS A 270 20.79 10.21 25.16
CA LYS A 270 22.21 10.02 24.86
C LYS A 270 22.32 9.35 23.48
N LYS A 271 23.18 9.90 22.64
CA LYS A 271 23.43 9.34 21.31
C LYS A 271 24.44 8.19 21.43
N VAL A 272 24.15 7.11 20.74
CA VAL A 272 25.08 6.02 20.48
C VAL A 272 25.35 6.01 18.99
N SER A 273 26.63 5.96 18.60
CA SER A 273 27.01 5.85 17.19
C SER A 273 27.24 4.38 16.86
N ILE A 274 26.54 3.89 15.84
CA ILE A 274 26.70 2.55 15.29
C ILE A 274 27.16 2.70 13.84
N ALA A 275 28.23 2.01 13.47
CA ALA A 275 28.70 1.99 12.09
C ALA A 275 28.10 0.79 11.36
N ILE A 276 27.44 1.05 10.23
CA ILE A 276 26.97 0.00 9.31
C ILE A 276 27.99 -0.07 8.18
N VAL A 277 28.65 -1.22 8.04
CA VAL A 277 29.65 -1.49 7.01
C VAL A 277 29.09 -2.53 6.05
N GLY A 278 28.87 -2.15 4.79
CA GLY A 278 28.29 -3.03 3.78
C GLY A 278 28.27 -2.41 2.39
N LYS A 279 27.68 -3.12 1.44
CA LYS A 279 27.33 -2.56 0.12
C LYS A 279 26.08 -1.67 0.25
N TYR A 280 25.86 -0.78 -0.70
CA TYR A 280 24.64 0.02 -0.85
C TYR A 280 24.31 0.93 0.34
N VAL A 281 25.32 1.31 1.14
CA VAL A 281 25.13 2.13 2.36
C VAL A 281 24.75 3.58 2.08
N ASP A 282 24.88 4.05 0.84
CA ASP A 282 24.50 5.41 0.44
C ASP A 282 22.96 5.57 0.33
N LEU A 283 22.21 4.48 0.22
CA LEU A 283 20.75 4.48 0.21
C LEU A 283 20.22 3.93 1.53
N LYS A 284 19.55 4.78 2.30
CA LYS A 284 18.97 4.40 3.61
C LYS A 284 17.98 3.22 3.51
N ASP A 285 17.20 3.18 2.44
CA ASP A 285 16.18 2.14 2.26
C ASP A 285 16.79 0.77 1.90
N ALA A 286 18.09 0.69 1.56
CA ALA A 286 18.78 -0.59 1.35
C ALA A 286 18.94 -1.42 2.65
N TYR A 287 18.85 -0.77 3.81
CA TYR A 287 18.97 -1.40 5.14
C TYR A 287 17.81 -1.01 6.06
N LYS A 288 16.63 -0.83 5.49
CA LYS A 288 15.46 -0.29 6.20
C LYS A 288 15.10 -1.08 7.46
N SER A 289 15.06 -2.39 7.36
CA SER A 289 14.71 -3.25 8.50
C SER A 289 15.79 -3.23 9.59
N LEU A 290 17.07 -3.16 9.22
CA LEU A 290 18.16 -3.01 10.17
C LEU A 290 18.09 -1.67 10.90
N ASP A 291 17.87 -0.58 10.17
CA ASP A 291 17.73 0.76 10.75
C ASP A 291 16.55 0.82 11.73
N GLU A 292 15.39 0.28 11.35
CA GLU A 292 14.22 0.23 12.23
C GLU A 292 14.47 -0.66 13.46
N ALA A 293 15.16 -1.80 13.31
CA ALA A 293 15.50 -2.67 14.44
C ALA A 293 16.42 -1.94 15.44
N LEU A 294 17.41 -1.19 14.95
CA LEU A 294 18.29 -0.36 15.80
C LEU A 294 17.52 0.74 16.50
N ILE A 295 16.59 1.41 15.81
CA ILE A 295 15.70 2.40 16.40
C ILE A 295 14.86 1.75 17.49
N HIS A 296 14.20 0.62 17.23
CA HIS A 296 13.37 -0.10 18.22
C HIS A 296 14.19 -0.53 19.43
N GLY A 297 15.39 -1.08 19.23
CA GLY A 297 16.30 -1.45 20.31
C GLY A 297 16.68 -0.26 21.18
N SER A 298 16.77 0.94 20.60
CA SER A 298 17.09 2.17 21.34
C SER A 298 15.91 2.75 22.14
N LEU A 299 14.69 2.32 21.88
CA LEU A 299 13.47 2.82 22.55
C LEU A 299 13.18 2.09 23.85
N ASN A 300 13.76 0.92 24.05
CA ASN A 300 13.68 0.13 25.28
C ASN A 300 14.79 0.54 26.24
#